data_183fbdd11817c860615acd10684492ea
#
_entry.id   183fbdd11817c860615acd10684492ea
#
_cell.length_a   1.000
_cell.length_b   1.000
_cell.length_c   1.000
_cell.angle_alpha   90.00
_cell.angle_beta   90.00
_cell.angle_gamma   90.00
#
_symmetry.space_group_name_H-M   'P 1'
#
loop_
_entity.id
_entity.type
_entity.pdbx_description
1 polymer ?
#
loop_
_entity_poly.entity_id
_entity_poly.type
_entity_poly.pdbx_seq_one_letter_code
_entity_poly.pdbx_strand_id
1 'polypeptide(L)'
;MLFRSNSAGKFAGAIDLKDLIIARQNDNLADIISSSYPYVYEHENINECIDKIADYEEDSIPVLTDDGKICGILTATDIVELVDDAMSDDYAKLAGLTSEDDLSEPTLVSIKKRLPWLIILLFLGMAVSSVVGIFESVVAVLPIVICFQSLVLDMAGNVGTQSLAVTIRVLMDETLSAKKKLSLLFKEMKIGFINGASLGIMALVFLGVYIHIFKKYAWMSAFLISGCVGLSLIVAMVVSSLVGTIIPMFFHKIHIDPAVASGPLITTVNDLVAVVTYYGLAMIFLVEIFHV
;
A
#
# COMPACT_ATOMS: atom_id res chain seq x y z
N MET A 1 35.71 2.28 11.00
CA MET A 1 35.83 3.76 10.84
C MET A 1 36.39 4.42 12.07
N LEU A 2 37.13 5.55 11.90
CA LEU A 2 37.59 6.43 12.98
C LEU A 2 37.05 7.84 12.73
N PHE A 3 36.39 8.43 13.74
CA PHE A 3 35.83 9.76 13.63
C PHE A 3 36.76 10.80 14.26
N ARG A 4 36.92 11.94 13.59
CA ARG A 4 37.75 13.04 14.04
C ARG A 4 36.90 14.22 14.51
N SER A 5 37.31 14.82 15.64
CA SER A 5 36.79 16.08 16.12
C SER A 5 37.88 17.19 16.00
N ASN A 6 37.42 18.41 15.79
CA ASN A 6 38.31 19.58 15.81
C ASN A 6 38.67 20.02 17.25
N SER A 7 39.47 21.06 17.41
CA SER A 7 39.89 21.61 18.71
C SER A 7 38.71 22.09 19.58
N ALA A 8 37.54 22.34 19.00
CA ALA A 8 36.31 22.72 19.70
C ALA A 8 35.42 21.50 20.04
N GLY A 9 35.88 20.24 19.75
CA GLY A 9 35.15 19.03 19.98
C GLY A 9 34.06 18.75 18.96
N LYS A 10 33.94 19.53 17.88
CA LYS A 10 32.97 19.31 16.81
C LYS A 10 33.48 18.31 15.80
N PHE A 11 32.57 17.53 15.23
CA PHE A 11 32.86 16.56 14.16
C PHE A 11 33.54 17.26 12.98
N ALA A 12 34.63 16.69 12.50
CA ALA A 12 35.45 17.28 11.43
C ALA A 12 35.62 16.32 10.23
N GLY A 13 35.23 15.08 10.36
CA GLY A 13 35.29 14.07 9.29
C GLY A 13 35.63 12.68 9.82
N ALA A 14 35.70 11.74 8.91
CA ALA A 14 36.00 10.34 9.19
C ALA A 14 37.22 9.84 8.40
N ILE A 15 37.87 8.81 8.91
CA ILE A 15 38.96 8.09 8.24
C ILE A 15 38.59 6.62 8.17
N ASP A 16 38.65 6.04 6.99
CA ASP A 16 38.55 4.60 6.86
C ASP A 16 39.81 3.93 7.45
N LEU A 17 39.59 2.85 8.19
CA LEU A 17 40.71 2.06 8.72
C LEU A 17 41.65 1.54 7.62
N LYS A 18 41.10 1.22 6.46
CA LYS A 18 41.81 0.82 5.27
C LYS A 18 42.78 1.91 4.78
N ASP A 19 42.29 3.15 4.71
CA ASP A 19 43.10 4.31 4.27
C ASP A 19 44.21 4.61 5.29
N LEU A 20 43.91 4.46 6.59
CA LEU A 20 44.89 4.62 7.64
C LEU A 20 46.01 3.54 7.58
N ILE A 21 45.66 2.29 7.23
CA ILE A 21 46.62 1.20 7.08
C ILE A 21 47.53 1.40 5.86
N ILE A 22 47.02 1.99 4.79
CA ILE A 22 47.75 2.25 3.55
C ILE A 22 48.63 3.50 3.67
N ALA A 23 48.26 4.44 4.54
CA ALA A 23 48.96 5.71 4.73
C ALA A 23 50.43 5.49 5.15
N ARG A 24 51.34 6.28 4.57
CA ARG A 24 52.75 6.27 4.90
C ARG A 24 53.09 7.26 6.03
N GLN A 25 54.20 7.05 6.70
CA GLN A 25 54.63 7.86 7.87
C GLN A 25 54.72 9.36 7.57
N ASN A 26 54.87 9.78 6.30
CA ASN A 26 54.96 11.17 5.87
C ASN A 26 53.66 11.73 5.26
N ASP A 27 52.60 10.94 5.17
CA ASP A 27 51.33 11.44 4.62
C ASP A 27 50.65 12.33 5.64
N ASN A 28 50.11 13.43 5.14
CA ASN A 28 49.38 14.37 5.99
C ASN A 28 47.98 13.77 6.28
N LEU A 29 47.65 13.54 7.54
CA LEU A 29 46.37 13.01 7.97
C LEU A 29 45.17 13.88 7.47
N ALA A 30 45.39 15.17 7.24
CA ALA A 30 44.33 16.06 6.72
C ALA A 30 43.89 15.68 5.29
N ASP A 31 44.79 15.08 4.51
CA ASP A 31 44.49 14.66 3.12
C ASP A 31 43.76 13.31 3.02
N ILE A 32 43.77 12.56 4.12
CA ILE A 32 43.15 11.24 4.23
C ILE A 32 41.75 11.31 4.87
N ILE A 33 41.42 12.42 5.52
CA ILE A 33 40.14 12.64 6.20
C ILE A 33 39.10 13.01 5.18
N SER A 34 38.01 12.20 5.10
CA SER A 34 36.80 12.57 4.39
C SER A 34 36.01 13.60 5.22
N SER A 35 36.05 14.87 4.79
CA SER A 35 35.28 15.95 5.43
C SER A 35 33.80 15.98 5.04
N SER A 36 33.42 15.26 3.98
CA SER A 36 32.03 15.12 3.51
C SER A 36 31.39 13.81 3.95
N TYR A 37 31.84 13.25 5.07
CA TYR A 37 31.30 12.00 5.61
C TYR A 37 29.89 12.20 6.15
N PRO A 38 28.95 11.25 5.89
CA PRO A 38 27.56 11.34 6.33
C PRO A 38 27.45 11.32 7.86
N TYR A 39 26.46 12.03 8.38
CA TYR A 39 26.13 12.04 9.80
C TYR A 39 24.62 12.31 10.00
N VAL A 40 24.11 11.97 11.18
CA VAL A 40 22.75 12.24 11.61
C VAL A 40 22.75 13.02 12.93
N TYR A 41 21.66 13.72 13.24
CA TYR A 41 21.50 14.42 14.50
C TYR A 41 20.69 13.60 15.52
N GLU A 42 20.95 13.79 16.82
CA GLU A 42 20.29 13.04 17.91
C GLU A 42 18.76 13.25 17.98
N HIS A 43 18.25 14.35 17.43
CA HIS A 43 16.82 14.69 17.40
C HIS A 43 16.19 14.47 16.01
N GLU A 44 16.92 13.93 15.07
CA GLU A 44 16.42 13.65 13.72
C GLU A 44 15.43 12.48 13.75
N ASN A 45 14.39 12.55 12.91
CA ASN A 45 13.41 11.49 12.82
C ASN A 45 14.05 10.20 12.26
N ILE A 46 13.75 9.06 12.86
CA ILE A 46 14.29 7.76 12.46
C ILE A 46 14.09 7.48 10.97
N ASN A 47 12.92 7.77 10.41
CA ASN A 47 12.64 7.53 8.98
C ASN A 47 13.52 8.41 8.08
N GLU A 48 13.74 9.68 8.46
CA GLU A 48 14.67 10.58 7.74
C GLU A 48 16.13 10.10 7.86
N CYS A 49 16.49 9.52 9.01
CA CYS A 49 17.80 8.91 9.20
C CYS A 49 17.97 7.70 8.29
N ILE A 50 16.99 6.80 8.22
CA ILE A 50 17.01 5.60 7.38
C ILE A 50 17.17 5.99 5.91
N ASP A 51 16.41 6.97 5.42
CA ASP A 51 16.49 7.43 4.03
C ASP A 51 17.86 8.03 3.69
N LYS A 52 18.45 8.79 4.61
CA LYS A 52 19.81 9.33 4.45
C LYS A 52 20.89 8.26 4.43
N ILE A 53 20.69 7.21 5.23
CA ILE A 53 21.68 6.16 5.44
C ILE A 53 21.57 5.08 4.35
N ALA A 54 20.39 4.85 3.79
CA ALA A 54 20.15 3.83 2.76
C ALA A 54 21.02 4.02 1.49
N ASP A 55 21.44 5.26 1.22
CA ASP A 55 22.31 5.61 0.08
C ASP A 55 23.81 5.50 0.38
N TYR A 56 24.21 5.15 1.62
CA TYR A 56 25.60 5.11 2.02
C TYR A 56 26.09 3.68 2.28
N GLU A 57 27.20 3.31 1.65
CA GLU A 57 27.89 2.02 1.82
C GLU A 57 28.83 1.99 3.06
N GLU A 58 28.53 2.78 4.10
CA GLU A 58 29.42 2.99 5.22
C GLU A 58 29.15 2.02 6.39
N ASP A 59 30.21 1.51 7.00
CA ASP A 59 30.11 0.55 8.12
C ASP A 59 29.56 1.18 9.41
N SER A 60 29.66 2.49 9.56
CA SER A 60 29.18 3.24 10.75
C SER A 60 29.04 4.72 10.47
N ILE A 61 28.06 5.37 11.10
CA ILE A 61 27.71 6.78 10.93
C ILE A 61 27.69 7.48 12.27
N PRO A 62 28.34 8.66 12.44
CA PRO A 62 28.33 9.37 13.69
C PRO A 62 26.99 10.07 13.92
N VAL A 63 26.51 10.02 15.16
CA VAL A 63 25.37 10.79 15.65
C VAL A 63 25.88 12.06 16.31
N LEU A 64 25.37 13.22 15.89
CA LEU A 64 25.82 14.51 16.38
C LEU A 64 24.75 15.16 17.25
N THR A 65 25.18 15.89 18.27
CA THR A 65 24.33 16.85 18.99
C THR A 65 24.08 18.08 18.11
N ASP A 66 23.10 18.91 18.48
CA ASP A 66 22.82 20.20 17.81
C ASP A 66 24.04 21.12 17.74
N ASP A 67 24.97 21.00 18.72
CA ASP A 67 26.25 21.73 18.74
C ASP A 67 27.29 21.15 17.76
N GLY A 68 27.01 20.04 17.10
CA GLY A 68 27.89 19.35 16.14
C GLY A 68 28.96 18.48 16.82
N LYS A 69 28.78 18.07 18.07
CA LYS A 69 29.66 17.12 18.75
C LYS A 69 29.15 15.70 18.59
N ILE A 70 30.05 14.73 18.53
CA ILE A 70 29.69 13.31 18.46
C ILE A 70 29.13 12.88 19.82
N CYS A 71 27.88 12.39 19.83
CA CYS A 71 27.21 11.81 21.00
C CYS A 71 27.03 10.31 20.90
N GLY A 72 27.09 9.74 19.68
CA GLY A 72 26.93 8.30 19.45
C GLY A 72 27.44 7.88 18.08
N ILE A 73 27.31 6.61 17.78
CA ILE A 73 27.65 5.99 16.50
C ILE A 73 26.54 5.00 16.17
N LEU A 74 26.01 5.04 14.94
CA LEU A 74 25.17 4.02 14.37
C LEU A 74 26.05 3.08 13.57
N THR A 75 26.01 1.79 13.86
CA THR A 75 26.72 0.76 13.09
C THR A 75 25.83 0.22 11.98
N ALA A 76 26.42 -0.49 11.00
CA ALA A 76 25.64 -1.17 9.96
C ALA A 76 24.59 -2.14 10.55
N THR A 77 24.89 -2.76 11.69
CA THR A 77 23.93 -3.64 12.39
C THR A 77 22.74 -2.85 12.94
N ASP A 78 22.99 -1.71 13.59
CA ASP A 78 21.93 -0.84 14.12
C ASP A 78 21.05 -0.31 12.98
N ILE A 79 21.64 0.01 11.84
CA ILE A 79 20.93 0.48 10.65
C ILE A 79 20.01 -0.62 10.09
N VAL A 80 20.51 -1.86 9.99
CA VAL A 80 19.71 -3.01 9.53
C VAL A 80 18.54 -3.26 10.50
N GLU A 81 18.78 -3.20 11.81
CA GLU A 81 17.75 -3.38 12.83
C GLU A 81 16.66 -2.28 12.71
N LEU A 82 17.07 -1.04 12.58
CA LEU A 82 16.12 0.09 12.38
C LEU A 82 15.28 -0.04 11.11
N VAL A 83 15.89 -0.49 10.01
CA VAL A 83 15.16 -0.71 8.75
C VAL A 83 14.18 -1.89 8.89
N ASP A 84 14.59 -2.97 9.56
CA ASP A 84 13.74 -4.14 9.81
C ASP A 84 12.54 -3.78 10.67
N ASP A 85 12.74 -3.04 11.75
CA ASP A 85 11.68 -2.53 12.62
C ASP A 85 10.69 -1.63 11.87
N ALA A 86 11.21 -0.70 11.04
CA ALA A 86 10.35 0.18 10.24
C ALA A 86 9.52 -0.61 9.21
N MET A 87 10.13 -1.61 8.55
CA MET A 87 9.41 -2.47 7.59
C MET A 87 8.37 -3.34 8.28
N SER A 88 8.65 -3.84 9.48
CA SER A 88 7.71 -4.62 10.30
C SER A 88 6.51 -3.78 10.73
N ASP A 89 6.73 -2.53 11.15
CA ASP A 89 5.67 -1.59 11.52
C ASP A 89 4.78 -1.23 10.31
N ASP A 90 5.37 -0.96 9.15
CA ASP A 90 4.63 -0.71 7.90
C ASP A 90 3.81 -1.92 7.46
N TYR A 91 4.37 -3.13 7.61
CA TYR A 91 3.64 -4.37 7.33
C TYR A 91 2.44 -4.55 8.27
N ALA A 92 2.62 -4.28 9.57
CA ALA A 92 1.55 -4.32 10.55
C ALA A 92 0.42 -3.32 10.21
N LYS A 93 0.77 -2.07 9.88
CA LYS A 93 -0.18 -1.04 9.45
C LYS A 93 -0.93 -1.43 8.17
N LEU A 94 -0.23 -1.99 7.18
CA LEU A 94 -0.84 -2.47 5.94
C LEU A 94 -1.87 -3.58 6.21
N ALA A 95 -1.64 -4.42 7.22
CA ALA A 95 -2.59 -5.43 7.69
C ALA A 95 -3.75 -4.86 8.52
N GLY A 96 -3.74 -3.56 8.85
CA GLY A 96 -4.75 -2.90 9.68
C GLY A 96 -4.51 -3.07 11.18
N LEU A 97 -3.27 -3.29 11.59
CA LEU A 97 -2.87 -3.28 13.00
C LEU A 97 -2.43 -1.87 13.40
N THR A 98 -2.54 -1.56 14.68
CA THR A 98 -2.06 -0.27 15.24
C THR A 98 -0.56 -0.26 15.48
N SER A 99 0.04 -1.42 15.63
CA SER A 99 1.48 -1.64 15.80
C SER A 99 1.80 -3.11 15.60
N GLU A 100 3.08 -3.43 15.52
CA GLU A 100 3.60 -4.79 15.45
C GLU A 100 3.04 -5.68 16.57
N ASP A 101 2.81 -6.97 16.29
CA ASP A 101 2.25 -7.98 17.21
C ASP A 101 3.24 -9.14 17.31
N ASP A 102 3.68 -9.46 18.52
CA ASP A 102 4.64 -10.54 18.81
C ASP A 102 3.90 -11.78 19.33
N LEU A 103 4.40 -12.96 18.96
CA LEU A 103 3.89 -14.26 19.44
C LEU A 103 3.91 -14.39 20.97
N SER A 104 4.85 -13.74 21.64
CA SER A 104 5.02 -13.75 23.10
C SER A 104 4.05 -12.81 23.84
N GLU A 105 3.33 -11.95 23.14
CA GLU A 105 2.44 -10.98 23.76
C GLU A 105 1.20 -11.62 24.39
N PRO A 106 0.72 -11.10 25.54
CA PRO A 106 -0.55 -11.51 26.12
C PRO A 106 -1.72 -11.21 25.17
N THR A 107 -2.67 -12.13 25.04
CA THR A 107 -3.84 -12.02 24.15
C THR A 107 -4.60 -10.69 24.28
N LEU A 108 -4.71 -10.14 25.50
CA LEU A 108 -5.39 -8.85 25.74
C LEU A 108 -4.66 -7.67 25.09
N VAL A 109 -3.35 -7.72 24.95
CA VAL A 109 -2.55 -6.69 24.28
C VAL A 109 -2.80 -6.76 22.78
N SER A 110 -2.72 -7.94 22.17
CA SER A 110 -3.03 -8.17 20.76
C SER A 110 -4.47 -7.74 20.40
N ILE A 111 -5.45 -8.02 21.28
CA ILE A 111 -6.83 -7.53 21.06
C ILE A 111 -6.90 -6.01 21.03
N LYS A 112 -6.19 -5.31 21.92
CA LYS A 112 -6.17 -3.84 21.95
C LYS A 112 -5.55 -3.24 20.69
N LYS A 113 -4.59 -3.91 20.08
CA LYS A 113 -3.96 -3.48 18.82
C LYS A 113 -4.87 -3.66 17.60
N ARG A 114 -5.76 -4.65 17.61
CA ARG A 114 -6.61 -5.05 16.47
C ARG A 114 -8.03 -4.48 16.55
N LEU A 115 -8.64 -4.50 17.73
CA LEU A 115 -10.06 -4.21 17.91
C LEU A 115 -10.49 -2.80 17.48
N PRO A 116 -9.74 -1.72 17.74
CA PRO A 116 -10.14 -0.37 17.32
C PRO A 116 -10.36 -0.28 15.81
N TRP A 117 -9.46 -0.88 15.02
CA TRP A 117 -9.56 -0.90 13.58
C TRP A 117 -10.74 -1.75 13.09
N LEU A 118 -10.96 -2.91 13.68
CA LEU A 118 -12.10 -3.77 13.36
C LEU A 118 -13.45 -3.10 13.65
N ILE A 119 -13.54 -2.26 14.70
CA ILE A 119 -14.75 -1.48 14.99
C ILE A 119 -15.01 -0.46 13.88
N ILE A 120 -13.98 0.25 13.40
CA ILE A 120 -14.12 1.18 12.27
C ILE A 120 -14.61 0.44 11.03
N LEU A 121 -14.01 -0.69 10.70
CA LEU A 121 -14.40 -1.52 9.55
C LEU A 121 -15.82 -2.07 9.70
N LEU A 122 -16.27 -2.39 10.90
CA LEU A 122 -17.65 -2.82 11.16
C LEU A 122 -18.65 -1.71 10.77
N PHE A 123 -18.41 -0.46 11.18
CA PHE A 123 -19.29 0.65 10.81
C PHE A 123 -19.24 0.94 9.31
N LEU A 124 -18.08 0.88 8.68
CA LEU A 124 -17.94 1.00 7.23
C LEU A 124 -18.68 -0.12 6.50
N GLY A 125 -18.56 -1.37 6.97
CA GLY A 125 -19.30 -2.51 6.43
C GLY A 125 -20.83 -2.37 6.58
N MET A 126 -21.31 -1.79 7.67
CA MET A 126 -22.73 -1.44 7.83
C MET A 126 -23.18 -0.39 6.80
N ALA A 127 -22.34 0.60 6.48
CA ALA A 127 -22.63 1.57 5.43
C ALA A 127 -22.73 0.89 4.05
N VAL A 128 -21.79 -0.01 3.72
CA VAL A 128 -21.84 -0.82 2.48
C VAL A 128 -23.12 -1.65 2.42
N SER A 129 -23.49 -2.33 3.51
CA SER A 129 -24.73 -3.13 3.60
C SER A 129 -25.97 -2.27 3.39
N SER A 130 -25.98 -1.03 3.88
CA SER A 130 -27.09 -0.10 3.67
C SER A 130 -27.24 0.29 2.19
N VAL A 131 -26.12 0.45 1.48
CA VAL A 131 -26.12 0.73 0.03
C VAL A 131 -26.61 -0.49 -0.76
N VAL A 132 -26.27 -1.71 -0.37
CA VAL A 132 -26.85 -2.95 -0.97
C VAL A 132 -28.37 -2.93 -0.87
N GLY A 133 -28.93 -2.48 0.26
CA GLY A 133 -30.36 -2.38 0.47
C GLY A 133 -31.09 -1.47 -0.54
N ILE A 134 -30.41 -0.46 -1.09
CA ILE A 134 -30.98 0.43 -2.14
C ILE A 134 -31.31 -0.39 -3.41
N PHE A 135 -30.57 -1.44 -3.68
CA PHE A 135 -30.72 -2.31 -4.86
C PHE A 135 -31.60 -3.54 -4.62
N GLU A 136 -32.36 -3.60 -3.51
CA GLU A 136 -33.25 -4.72 -3.18
C GLU A 136 -34.25 -5.03 -4.30
N SER A 137 -34.73 -4.01 -5.00
CA SER A 137 -35.64 -4.16 -6.15
C SER A 137 -35.01 -4.94 -7.30
N VAL A 138 -33.70 -4.76 -7.57
CA VAL A 138 -32.99 -5.51 -8.62
C VAL A 138 -32.89 -6.98 -8.25
N VAL A 139 -32.59 -7.24 -6.99
CA VAL A 139 -32.49 -8.60 -6.44
C VAL A 139 -33.86 -9.32 -6.47
N ALA A 140 -34.94 -8.61 -6.19
CA ALA A 140 -36.29 -9.16 -6.23
C ALA A 140 -36.73 -9.57 -7.65
N VAL A 141 -36.33 -8.79 -8.67
CA VAL A 141 -36.64 -9.08 -10.07
C VAL A 141 -35.72 -10.19 -10.62
N LEU A 142 -34.42 -10.13 -10.30
CA LEU A 142 -33.42 -11.05 -10.85
C LEU A 142 -32.52 -11.63 -9.76
N PRO A 143 -32.99 -12.64 -8.99
CA PRO A 143 -32.23 -13.18 -7.84
C PRO A 143 -30.86 -13.77 -8.18
N ILE A 144 -30.63 -14.18 -9.44
CA ILE A 144 -29.35 -14.74 -9.88
C ILE A 144 -28.19 -13.74 -9.76
N VAL A 145 -28.47 -12.43 -9.73
CA VAL A 145 -27.46 -11.39 -9.57
C VAL A 145 -26.71 -11.55 -8.25
N ILE A 146 -27.37 -11.98 -7.17
CA ILE A 146 -26.72 -12.24 -5.88
C ILE A 146 -25.61 -13.30 -6.00
N CYS A 147 -25.78 -14.29 -6.85
CA CYS A 147 -24.82 -15.40 -6.97
C CYS A 147 -23.42 -14.93 -7.40
N PHE A 148 -23.32 -13.81 -8.09
CA PHE A 148 -22.06 -13.31 -8.65
C PHE A 148 -21.56 -12.05 -7.96
N GLN A 149 -22.29 -11.52 -6.96
CA GLN A 149 -21.89 -10.36 -6.18
C GLN A 149 -20.49 -10.55 -5.57
N SER A 150 -20.31 -11.67 -4.84
CA SER A 150 -19.02 -11.95 -4.17
C SER A 150 -17.85 -12.01 -5.15
N LEU A 151 -18.06 -12.50 -6.37
CA LEU A 151 -17.02 -12.54 -7.40
C LEU A 151 -16.55 -11.11 -7.77
N VAL A 152 -17.49 -10.19 -7.97
CA VAL A 152 -17.15 -8.81 -8.36
C VAL A 152 -16.48 -8.05 -7.21
N LEU A 153 -17.02 -8.21 -5.98
CA LEU A 153 -16.46 -7.58 -4.78
C LEU A 153 -15.03 -8.07 -4.51
N ASP A 154 -14.83 -9.40 -4.54
CA ASP A 154 -13.51 -10.00 -4.28
C ASP A 154 -12.46 -9.51 -5.29
N MET A 155 -12.77 -9.51 -6.58
CA MET A 155 -11.84 -9.03 -7.61
C MET A 155 -11.55 -7.52 -7.48
N ALA A 156 -12.54 -6.72 -7.14
CA ALA A 156 -12.36 -5.30 -6.88
C ALA A 156 -11.47 -5.04 -5.65
N GLY A 157 -11.71 -5.75 -4.55
CA GLY A 157 -10.89 -5.68 -3.35
C GLY A 157 -9.44 -6.06 -3.61
N ASN A 158 -9.23 -7.18 -4.31
CA ASN A 158 -7.90 -7.69 -4.63
C ASN A 158 -7.09 -6.72 -5.50
N VAL A 159 -7.67 -6.17 -6.57
CA VAL A 159 -6.93 -5.22 -7.42
C VAL A 159 -6.63 -3.92 -6.68
N GLY A 160 -7.55 -3.47 -5.83
CA GLY A 160 -7.32 -2.28 -5.01
C GLY A 160 -6.19 -2.43 -4.01
N THR A 161 -6.09 -3.58 -3.34
CA THR A 161 -4.98 -3.87 -2.42
C THR A 161 -3.65 -4.05 -3.14
N GLN A 162 -3.64 -4.60 -4.36
CA GLN A 162 -2.43 -4.64 -5.20
C GLN A 162 -1.96 -3.23 -5.57
N SER A 163 -2.86 -2.36 -6.01
CA SER A 163 -2.54 -0.96 -6.32
C SER A 163 -2.10 -0.17 -5.09
N LEU A 164 -2.70 -0.45 -3.91
CA LEU A 164 -2.28 0.10 -2.63
C LEU A 164 -0.82 -0.24 -2.33
N ALA A 165 -0.46 -1.54 -2.37
CA ALA A 165 0.89 -2.00 -2.05
C ALA A 165 1.96 -1.37 -2.96
N VAL A 166 1.67 -1.29 -4.27
CA VAL A 166 2.57 -0.61 -5.24
C VAL A 166 2.69 0.88 -4.92
N THR A 167 1.56 1.53 -4.57
CA THR A 167 1.55 2.97 -4.32
C THR A 167 2.29 3.34 -3.04
N ILE A 168 2.09 2.59 -1.94
CA ILE A 168 2.83 2.80 -0.69
C ILE A 168 4.33 2.71 -0.96
N ARG A 169 4.77 1.63 -1.62
CA ARG A 169 6.20 1.45 -1.95
C ARG A 169 6.77 2.61 -2.79
N VAL A 170 6.00 3.12 -3.74
CA VAL A 170 6.45 4.24 -4.59
C VAL A 170 6.46 5.56 -3.82
N LEU A 171 5.56 5.74 -2.83
CA LEU A 171 5.50 6.94 -2.00
C LEU A 171 6.62 7.01 -0.94
N MET A 172 7.26 5.89 -0.61
CA MET A 172 8.46 5.87 0.24
C MET A 172 9.67 6.56 -0.43
N ASP A 173 9.66 6.74 -1.76
CA ASP A 173 10.64 7.57 -2.46
C ASP A 173 10.24 9.06 -2.35
N GLU A 174 10.82 9.80 -1.41
CA GLU A 174 10.53 11.21 -1.13
C GLU A 174 10.72 12.16 -2.33
N THR A 175 11.45 11.75 -3.35
CA THR A 175 11.76 12.58 -4.53
C THR A 175 10.66 12.59 -5.59
N LEU A 176 9.46 12.06 -5.30
CA LEU A 176 8.38 11.89 -6.26
C LEU A 176 7.76 13.21 -6.73
N SER A 177 8.09 13.61 -7.94
CA SER A 177 7.44 14.74 -8.61
C SER A 177 5.96 14.48 -8.89
N ALA A 178 5.15 15.54 -8.97
CA ALA A 178 3.73 15.44 -9.33
C ALA A 178 3.50 14.68 -10.66
N LYS A 179 4.44 14.82 -11.62
CA LYS A 179 4.40 14.08 -12.90
C LYS A 179 4.56 12.58 -12.71
N LYS A 180 5.44 12.13 -11.82
CA LYS A 180 5.61 10.71 -11.49
C LYS A 180 4.37 10.15 -10.79
N LYS A 181 3.76 10.89 -9.85
CA LYS A 181 2.50 10.53 -9.18
C LYS A 181 1.35 10.34 -10.19
N LEU A 182 1.21 11.27 -11.13
CA LEU A 182 0.21 11.16 -12.19
C LEU A 182 0.48 9.97 -13.13
N SER A 183 1.73 9.73 -13.47
CA SER A 183 2.13 8.57 -14.27
C SER A 183 1.79 7.25 -13.59
N LEU A 184 1.98 7.15 -12.27
CA LEU A 184 1.57 5.97 -11.49
C LEU A 184 0.06 5.75 -11.55
N LEU A 185 -0.74 6.81 -11.37
CA LEU A 185 -2.19 6.73 -11.45
C LEU A 185 -2.68 6.18 -12.80
N PHE A 186 -2.14 6.69 -13.92
CA PHE A 186 -2.49 6.19 -15.24
C PHE A 186 -1.99 4.75 -15.48
N LYS A 187 -0.84 4.39 -14.92
CA LYS A 187 -0.32 3.03 -15.00
C LYS A 187 -1.25 2.05 -14.29
N GLU A 188 -1.64 2.34 -13.06
CA GLU A 188 -2.54 1.49 -12.27
C GLU A 188 -3.94 1.38 -12.90
N MET A 189 -4.48 2.49 -13.40
CA MET A 189 -5.73 2.48 -14.16
C MET A 189 -5.66 1.57 -15.39
N LYS A 190 -4.56 1.61 -16.15
CA LYS A 190 -4.34 0.75 -17.32
C LYS A 190 -4.23 -0.72 -16.92
N ILE A 191 -3.54 -1.03 -15.81
CA ILE A 191 -3.44 -2.38 -15.26
C ILE A 191 -4.83 -2.88 -14.84
N GLY A 192 -5.60 -2.07 -14.10
CA GLY A 192 -6.97 -2.39 -13.72
C GLY A 192 -7.87 -2.67 -14.91
N PHE A 193 -7.75 -1.89 -16.00
CA PHE A 193 -8.49 -2.11 -17.23
C PHE A 193 -8.11 -3.42 -17.94
N ILE A 194 -6.82 -3.69 -18.11
CA ILE A 194 -6.34 -4.91 -18.79
C ILE A 194 -6.75 -6.15 -18.00
N ASN A 195 -6.55 -6.15 -16.68
CA ASN A 195 -6.95 -7.25 -15.81
C ASN A 195 -8.47 -7.42 -15.81
N GLY A 196 -9.21 -6.32 -15.69
CA GLY A 196 -10.67 -6.33 -15.74
C GLY A 196 -11.22 -6.86 -17.06
N ALA A 197 -10.64 -6.45 -18.20
CA ALA A 197 -11.03 -6.94 -19.51
C ALA A 197 -10.73 -8.44 -19.67
N SER A 198 -9.55 -8.89 -19.23
CA SER A 198 -9.17 -10.30 -19.29
C SER A 198 -10.12 -11.18 -18.46
N LEU A 199 -10.36 -10.80 -17.20
CA LEU A 199 -11.28 -11.52 -16.31
C LEU A 199 -12.74 -11.38 -16.75
N GLY A 200 -13.13 -10.23 -17.29
CA GLY A 200 -14.46 -9.99 -17.83
C GLY A 200 -14.78 -10.89 -19.03
N ILE A 201 -13.84 -11.10 -19.95
CA ILE A 201 -13.99 -12.03 -21.06
C ILE A 201 -14.07 -13.48 -20.54
N MET A 202 -13.22 -13.84 -19.57
CA MET A 202 -13.31 -15.17 -18.94
C MET A 202 -14.66 -15.36 -18.26
N ALA A 203 -15.15 -14.39 -17.51
CA ALA A 203 -16.44 -14.42 -16.86
C ALA A 203 -17.59 -14.57 -17.89
N LEU A 204 -17.55 -13.80 -18.99
CA LEU A 204 -18.54 -13.92 -20.06
C LEU A 204 -18.68 -15.36 -20.54
N VAL A 205 -17.56 -16.03 -20.82
CA VAL A 205 -17.56 -17.40 -21.38
C VAL A 205 -17.93 -18.42 -20.30
N PHE A 206 -17.19 -18.45 -19.19
CA PHE A 206 -17.38 -19.49 -18.16
C PHE A 206 -18.70 -19.36 -17.41
N LEU A 207 -19.09 -18.14 -17.03
CA LEU A 207 -20.37 -17.94 -16.33
C LEU A 207 -21.55 -18.10 -17.28
N GLY A 208 -21.44 -17.69 -18.55
CA GLY A 208 -22.49 -17.89 -19.53
C GLY A 208 -22.84 -19.38 -19.68
N VAL A 209 -21.82 -20.22 -19.84
CA VAL A 209 -21.99 -21.69 -19.89
C VAL A 209 -22.50 -22.24 -18.55
N TYR A 210 -21.95 -21.80 -17.43
CA TYR A 210 -22.39 -22.20 -16.09
C TYR A 210 -23.89 -21.89 -15.85
N ILE A 211 -24.32 -20.66 -16.16
CA ILE A 211 -25.70 -20.22 -15.98
C ILE A 211 -26.63 -21.01 -16.85
N HIS A 212 -26.28 -21.31 -18.11
CA HIS A 212 -27.08 -22.10 -19.00
C HIS A 212 -27.22 -23.56 -18.50
N ILE A 213 -26.11 -24.22 -18.15
CA ILE A 213 -26.10 -25.63 -17.80
C ILE A 213 -26.70 -25.86 -16.41
N PHE A 214 -26.27 -25.12 -15.40
CA PHE A 214 -26.63 -25.40 -14.00
C PHE A 214 -27.84 -24.62 -13.50
N LYS A 215 -28.05 -23.40 -14.00
CA LYS A 215 -29.20 -22.56 -13.60
C LYS A 215 -30.36 -22.65 -14.57
N LYS A 216 -30.19 -23.35 -15.72
CA LYS A 216 -31.22 -23.60 -16.73
C LYS A 216 -31.80 -22.35 -17.41
N TYR A 217 -31.08 -21.26 -17.43
CA TYR A 217 -31.45 -20.08 -18.21
C TYR A 217 -31.27 -20.36 -19.72
N ALA A 218 -32.07 -19.67 -20.56
CA ALA A 218 -31.84 -19.65 -22.00
C ALA A 218 -30.45 -19.11 -22.34
N TRP A 219 -29.86 -19.57 -23.45
CA TRP A 219 -28.51 -19.12 -23.85
C TRP A 219 -28.39 -17.59 -23.90
N MET A 220 -29.37 -16.91 -24.47
CA MET A 220 -29.35 -15.44 -24.58
C MET A 220 -29.33 -14.78 -23.20
N SER A 221 -30.23 -15.16 -22.29
CA SER A 221 -30.26 -14.62 -20.94
C SER A 221 -28.99 -14.95 -20.16
N ALA A 222 -28.46 -16.17 -20.32
CA ALA A 222 -27.21 -16.58 -19.66
C ALA A 222 -26.03 -15.70 -20.07
N PHE A 223 -25.88 -15.43 -21.38
CA PHE A 223 -24.81 -14.56 -21.89
C PHE A 223 -25.04 -13.07 -21.59
N LEU A 224 -26.28 -12.59 -21.50
CA LEU A 224 -26.58 -11.23 -21.06
C LEU A 224 -26.19 -11.04 -19.58
N ILE A 225 -26.54 -11.99 -18.71
CA ILE A 225 -26.18 -11.95 -17.29
C ILE A 225 -24.67 -12.01 -17.12
N SER A 226 -23.99 -12.97 -17.77
CA SER A 226 -22.53 -13.10 -17.68
C SER A 226 -21.79 -11.91 -18.30
N GLY A 227 -22.33 -11.31 -19.35
CA GLY A 227 -21.81 -10.08 -19.96
C GLY A 227 -21.91 -8.88 -19.01
N CYS A 228 -23.02 -8.77 -18.28
CA CYS A 228 -23.17 -7.76 -17.23
C CYS A 228 -22.14 -7.94 -16.11
N VAL A 229 -21.91 -9.18 -15.64
CA VAL A 229 -20.85 -9.49 -14.67
C VAL A 229 -19.48 -9.11 -15.23
N GLY A 230 -19.18 -9.49 -16.47
CA GLY A 230 -17.90 -9.17 -17.13
C GLY A 230 -17.67 -7.67 -17.26
N LEU A 231 -18.68 -6.91 -17.66
CA LEU A 231 -18.59 -5.45 -17.73
C LEU A 231 -18.41 -4.83 -16.33
N SER A 232 -19.10 -5.36 -15.33
CA SER A 232 -18.96 -4.92 -13.95
C SER A 232 -17.56 -5.16 -13.41
N LEU A 233 -16.92 -6.29 -13.76
CA LEU A 233 -15.52 -6.56 -13.42
C LEU A 233 -14.59 -5.50 -14.04
N ILE A 234 -14.77 -5.15 -15.31
CA ILE A 234 -13.94 -4.13 -15.96
C ILE A 234 -14.04 -2.80 -15.21
N VAL A 235 -15.26 -2.31 -15.01
CA VAL A 235 -15.49 -1.01 -14.38
C VAL A 235 -15.04 -1.01 -12.93
N ALA A 236 -15.45 -2.02 -12.14
CA ALA A 236 -15.09 -2.12 -10.74
C ALA A 236 -13.56 -2.19 -10.54
N MET A 237 -12.84 -2.99 -11.32
CA MET A 237 -11.39 -3.12 -11.20
C MET A 237 -10.64 -1.85 -11.60
N VAL A 238 -11.11 -1.11 -12.61
CA VAL A 238 -10.53 0.21 -12.96
C VAL A 238 -10.71 1.19 -11.82
N VAL A 239 -11.94 1.32 -11.29
CA VAL A 239 -12.21 2.26 -10.20
C VAL A 239 -11.48 1.85 -8.92
N SER A 240 -11.45 0.55 -8.60
CA SER A 240 -10.76 0.04 -7.42
C SER A 240 -9.24 0.24 -7.48
N SER A 241 -8.60 0.08 -8.65
CA SER A 241 -7.18 0.40 -8.79
C SER A 241 -6.91 1.89 -8.61
N LEU A 242 -7.81 2.76 -9.07
CA LEU A 242 -7.72 4.20 -8.80
C LEU A 242 -7.89 4.52 -7.32
N VAL A 243 -8.84 3.91 -6.63
CA VAL A 243 -9.06 4.06 -5.18
C VAL A 243 -7.82 3.64 -4.41
N GLY A 244 -7.27 2.44 -4.72
CA GLY A 244 -6.05 1.92 -4.10
C GLY A 244 -4.81 2.79 -4.33
N THR A 245 -4.82 3.64 -5.36
CA THR A 245 -3.74 4.58 -5.65
C THR A 245 -3.98 5.97 -5.05
N ILE A 246 -5.20 6.50 -5.16
CA ILE A 246 -5.54 7.87 -4.74
C ILE A 246 -5.55 8.01 -3.21
N ILE A 247 -6.09 7.03 -2.49
CA ILE A 247 -6.22 7.11 -1.02
C ILE A 247 -4.85 7.23 -0.34
N PRO A 248 -3.85 6.37 -0.59
CA PRO A 248 -2.53 6.53 0.03
C PRO A 248 -1.82 7.81 -0.43
N MET A 249 -1.99 8.24 -1.69
CA MET A 249 -1.47 9.53 -2.16
C MET A 249 -2.09 10.72 -1.42
N PHE A 250 -3.39 10.64 -1.09
CA PHE A 250 -4.07 11.66 -0.31
C PHE A 250 -3.54 11.71 1.12
N PHE A 251 -3.35 10.56 1.78
CA PHE A 251 -2.78 10.51 3.13
C PHE A 251 -1.36 11.06 3.17
N HIS A 252 -0.52 10.68 2.23
CA HIS A 252 0.81 11.25 2.08
C HIS A 252 0.78 12.78 1.90
N LYS A 253 -0.18 13.32 1.13
CA LYS A 253 -0.31 14.77 0.91
C LYS A 253 -0.68 15.54 2.19
N ILE A 254 -1.44 14.95 3.09
CA ILE A 254 -1.83 15.54 4.37
C ILE A 254 -0.90 15.16 5.52
N HIS A 255 0.30 14.64 5.20
CA HIS A 255 1.32 14.20 6.16
C HIS A 255 0.84 13.12 7.14
N ILE A 256 -0.07 12.26 6.69
CA ILE A 256 -0.43 11.00 7.36
C ILE A 256 0.32 9.87 6.64
N ASP A 257 0.85 8.93 7.41
CA ASP A 257 1.53 7.76 6.89
C ASP A 257 0.63 7.00 5.89
N PRO A 258 1.07 6.83 4.63
CA PRO A 258 0.29 6.11 3.62
C PRO A 258 -0.07 4.67 3.99
N ALA A 259 0.73 4.00 4.82
CA ALA A 259 0.48 2.64 5.29
C ALA A 259 -0.80 2.54 6.14
N VAL A 260 -1.26 3.64 6.75
CA VAL A 260 -2.57 3.72 7.44
C VAL A 260 -3.74 3.49 6.47
N ALA A 261 -3.56 3.73 5.16
CA ALA A 261 -4.53 3.33 4.13
C ALA A 261 -4.57 1.80 3.94
N SER A 262 -4.69 1.06 5.02
CA SER A 262 -4.53 -0.41 5.12
C SER A 262 -5.33 -1.20 4.09
N GLY A 263 -4.89 -2.43 3.81
CA GLY A 263 -5.60 -3.37 2.95
C GLY A 263 -7.09 -3.51 3.30
N PRO A 264 -7.46 -3.76 4.56
CA PRO A 264 -8.85 -3.86 4.98
C PRO A 264 -9.69 -2.60 4.72
N LEU A 265 -9.13 -1.40 4.90
CA LEU A 265 -9.83 -0.16 4.58
C LEU A 265 -10.09 -0.05 3.08
N ILE A 266 -9.06 -0.27 2.27
CA ILE A 266 -9.18 -0.23 0.81
C ILE A 266 -10.17 -1.27 0.32
N THR A 267 -10.15 -2.49 0.85
CA THR A 267 -11.12 -3.54 0.51
C THR A 267 -12.55 -3.08 0.80
N THR A 268 -12.81 -2.52 1.97
CA THR A 268 -14.16 -2.04 2.34
C THR A 268 -14.64 -0.90 1.45
N VAL A 269 -13.77 0.04 1.08
CA VAL A 269 -14.11 1.10 0.11
C VAL A 269 -14.38 0.52 -1.28
N ASN A 270 -13.59 -0.46 -1.70
CA ASN A 270 -13.77 -1.13 -2.98
C ASN A 270 -15.03 -2.00 -3.02
N ASP A 271 -15.46 -2.57 -1.89
CA ASP A 271 -16.76 -3.26 -1.79
C ASP A 271 -17.91 -2.29 -2.11
N LEU A 272 -17.86 -1.07 -1.60
CA LEU A 272 -18.85 -0.05 -1.94
C LEU A 272 -18.83 0.27 -3.44
N VAL A 273 -17.65 0.47 -4.03
CA VAL A 273 -17.50 0.70 -5.48
C VAL A 273 -18.06 -0.47 -6.28
N ALA A 274 -17.73 -1.69 -5.90
CA ALA A 274 -18.16 -2.91 -6.58
C ALA A 274 -19.68 -3.11 -6.50
N VAL A 275 -20.28 -2.89 -5.33
CA VAL A 275 -21.73 -2.96 -5.13
C VAL A 275 -22.46 -1.98 -6.03
N VAL A 276 -22.09 -0.70 -5.99
CA VAL A 276 -22.73 0.34 -6.81
C VAL A 276 -22.56 0.05 -8.29
N THR A 277 -21.36 -0.34 -8.71
CA THR A 277 -21.07 -0.69 -10.11
C THR A 277 -21.88 -1.90 -10.57
N TYR A 278 -21.84 -2.99 -9.80
CA TYR A 278 -22.46 -4.24 -10.20
C TYR A 278 -23.98 -4.16 -10.24
N TYR A 279 -24.59 -3.74 -9.16
CA TYR A 279 -26.05 -3.61 -9.09
C TYR A 279 -26.58 -2.47 -9.97
N GLY A 280 -25.85 -1.37 -10.09
CA GLY A 280 -26.19 -0.29 -11.00
C GLY A 280 -26.20 -0.73 -12.46
N LEU A 281 -25.17 -1.46 -12.89
CA LEU A 281 -25.15 -2.03 -14.25
C LEU A 281 -26.19 -3.13 -14.44
N ALA A 282 -26.43 -3.97 -13.45
CA ALA A 282 -27.48 -4.99 -13.51
C ALA A 282 -28.88 -4.34 -13.63
N MET A 283 -29.15 -3.29 -12.89
CA MET A 283 -30.40 -2.52 -13.00
C MET A 283 -30.56 -1.96 -14.41
N ILE A 284 -29.58 -1.24 -14.91
CA ILE A 284 -29.66 -0.55 -16.21
C ILE A 284 -29.76 -1.57 -17.35
N PHE A 285 -28.83 -2.53 -17.42
CA PHE A 285 -28.75 -3.44 -18.57
C PHE A 285 -29.76 -4.57 -18.50
N LEU A 286 -29.84 -5.28 -17.37
CA LEU A 286 -30.64 -6.50 -17.30
C LEU A 286 -32.12 -6.19 -17.07
N VAL A 287 -32.45 -5.24 -16.21
CA VAL A 287 -33.84 -4.93 -15.87
C VAL A 287 -34.44 -3.93 -16.85
N GLU A 288 -33.81 -2.77 -17.07
CA GLU A 288 -34.42 -1.67 -17.85
C GLU A 288 -34.26 -1.85 -19.37
N ILE A 289 -33.10 -2.33 -19.86
CA ILE A 289 -32.84 -2.43 -21.32
C ILE A 289 -33.27 -3.78 -21.88
N PHE A 290 -32.81 -4.87 -21.25
CA PHE A 290 -33.02 -6.21 -21.81
C PHE A 290 -34.24 -6.96 -21.23
N HIS A 291 -34.84 -6.48 -20.16
CA HIS A 291 -36.00 -7.06 -19.50
C HIS A 291 -35.85 -8.57 -19.24
N VAL A 292 -34.67 -8.99 -18.72
CA VAL A 292 -34.31 -10.41 -18.46
C VAL A 292 -34.98 -10.95 -17.21
#